data_5e60fb1858f2eb53b39dbd9310c9c813
#
_entry.id   5e60fb1858f2eb53b39dbd9310c9c813
#
_cell.length_a   1.000
_cell.length_b   1.000
_cell.length_c   1.000
_cell.angle_alpha   90.00
_cell.angle_beta   90.00
_cell.angle_gamma   90.00
#
_symmetry.space_group_name_H-M   'P 1'
#
loop_
_entity.id
_entity.type
_entity.pdbx_description
1 polymer ?
#
loop_
_entity_poly.entity_id
_entity_poly.type
_entity_poly.pdbx_seq_one_letter_code
_entity_poly.pdbx_strand_id
1 'polypeptide(L)'
;MEKDLTIKELQDKIKNIKHKHKTSEQYMLKLMEEVGELAEVVRKNKRMEKGKSIKDSIEEELNDVLYYVVCLANFYNIDLEECIYLKEEINCVKHNRKNMFE
;
A
#
# COMPACT_ATOMS: atom_id res chain seq x y z
N MET A 1 -18.91 -1.79 -11.94
CA MET A 1 -18.88 -2.87 -10.95
C MET A 1 -17.45 -3.22 -10.58
N GLU A 2 -17.20 -3.36 -9.30
CA GLU A 2 -15.88 -3.71 -8.81
C GLU A 2 -15.65 -5.21 -8.96
N LYS A 3 -14.43 -5.58 -9.27
CA LYS A 3 -14.01 -6.97 -9.29
C LYS A 3 -12.90 -7.18 -8.28
N ASP A 4 -12.67 -8.43 -7.91
CA ASP A 4 -11.57 -8.77 -7.03
C ASP A 4 -10.25 -8.33 -7.64
N LEU A 5 -9.40 -7.77 -6.83
CA LEU A 5 -8.10 -7.23 -7.24
C LEU A 5 -7.00 -7.89 -6.42
N THR A 6 -6.06 -8.53 -7.09
CA THR A 6 -4.87 -9.07 -6.43
C THR A 6 -3.80 -7.98 -6.31
N ILE A 7 -2.87 -8.19 -5.39
CA ILE A 7 -1.73 -7.27 -5.24
C ILE A 7 -0.90 -7.26 -6.53
N LYS A 8 -0.73 -8.41 -7.14
CA LYS A 8 0.03 -8.50 -8.39
C LYS A 8 -0.64 -7.70 -9.51
N GLU A 9 -1.96 -7.79 -9.63
CA GLU A 9 -2.70 -6.99 -10.60
C GLU A 9 -2.53 -5.50 -10.33
N LEU A 10 -2.60 -5.11 -9.05
CA LEU A 10 -2.38 -3.72 -8.67
C LEU A 10 -0.98 -3.25 -9.05
N GLN A 11 0.05 -4.07 -8.78
CA GLN A 11 1.41 -3.74 -9.17
C GLN A 11 1.53 -3.54 -10.68
N ASP A 12 0.94 -4.45 -11.46
CA ASP A 12 0.99 -4.37 -12.92
C ASP A 12 0.29 -3.12 -13.45
N LYS A 13 -0.87 -2.78 -12.89
CA LYS A 13 -1.62 -1.60 -13.31
C LYS A 13 -0.89 -0.31 -12.97
N ILE A 14 -0.31 -0.22 -11.79
CA ILE A 14 0.44 0.97 -11.37
C ILE A 14 1.72 1.11 -12.19
N LYS A 15 2.35 0.00 -12.54
CA LYS A 15 3.56 0.01 -13.37
C LYS A 15 3.32 0.66 -14.72
N ASN A 16 2.11 0.55 -15.25
CA ASN A 16 1.76 1.11 -16.56
C ASN A 16 1.38 2.58 -16.51
N ILE A 17 1.29 3.18 -15.33
CA ILE A 17 1.04 4.61 -15.18
C ILE A 17 2.36 5.36 -15.40
N LYS A 18 2.29 6.47 -16.13
CA LYS A 18 3.46 7.32 -16.32
C LYS A 18 3.77 8.07 -15.04
N HIS A 19 4.92 7.78 -14.44
CA HIS A 19 5.31 8.37 -13.17
C HIS A 19 6.24 9.56 -13.38
N LYS A 20 6.12 10.56 -12.50
CA LYS A 20 7.01 11.73 -12.49
C LYS A 20 8.33 11.43 -11.79
N HIS A 21 8.32 10.48 -10.86
CA HIS A 21 9.48 10.18 -10.05
C HIS A 21 10.36 9.15 -10.75
N LYS A 22 11.67 9.33 -10.69
CA LYS A 22 12.65 8.50 -11.41
C LYS A 22 13.62 7.77 -10.48
N THR A 23 13.67 8.14 -9.21
CA THR A 23 14.61 7.54 -8.24
C THR A 23 13.86 6.95 -7.06
N SER A 24 14.50 5.98 -6.41
CA SER A 24 13.93 5.38 -5.20
C SER A 24 13.76 6.41 -4.09
N GLU A 25 14.69 7.38 -3.99
CA GLU A 25 14.62 8.43 -2.98
C GLU A 25 13.37 9.30 -3.17
N GLN A 26 13.01 9.61 -4.41
CA GLN A 26 11.82 10.40 -4.71
C GLN A 26 10.55 9.65 -4.30
N TYR A 27 10.47 8.36 -4.59
CA TYR A 27 9.34 7.53 -4.15
C TYR A 27 9.29 7.42 -2.63
N MET A 28 10.44 7.28 -1.99
CA MET A 28 10.51 7.18 -0.52
C MET A 28 10.04 8.48 0.13
N LEU A 29 10.46 9.63 -0.40
CA LEU A 29 10.01 10.93 0.11
C LEU A 29 8.50 11.10 -0.02
N LYS A 30 7.94 10.67 -1.15
CA LYS A 30 6.49 10.71 -1.35
C LYS A 30 5.77 9.79 -0.38
N LEU A 31 6.30 8.59 -0.16
CA LEU A 31 5.71 7.67 0.82
C LEU A 31 5.70 8.29 2.22
N MET A 32 6.82 8.90 2.63
CA MET A 32 6.89 9.56 3.95
C MET A 32 5.89 10.70 4.06
N GLU A 33 5.73 11.50 3.00
CA GLU A 33 4.75 12.57 2.95
C GLU A 33 3.33 12.02 3.15
N GLU A 34 2.98 10.94 2.44
CA GLU A 34 1.65 10.34 2.56
C GLU A 34 1.42 9.70 3.92
N VAL A 35 2.46 9.11 4.53
CA VAL A 35 2.36 8.59 5.91
C VAL A 35 2.07 9.72 6.88
N GLY A 36 2.71 10.89 6.69
CA GLY A 36 2.43 12.07 7.51
C GLY A 36 0.98 12.54 7.37
N GLU A 37 0.46 12.56 6.15
CA GLU A 37 -0.93 12.94 5.90
C GLU A 37 -1.90 11.91 6.51
N LEU A 38 -1.56 10.62 6.42
CA LEU A 38 -2.33 9.57 7.06
C LEU A 38 -2.39 9.80 8.59
N ALA A 39 -1.25 10.08 9.20
CA ALA A 39 -1.19 10.34 10.64
C ALA A 39 -2.12 11.51 11.03
N GLU A 40 -2.16 12.56 10.21
CA GLU A 40 -3.00 13.74 10.48
C GLU A 40 -4.49 13.40 10.40
N VAL A 41 -4.93 12.66 9.37
CA VAL A 41 -6.35 12.32 9.27
C VAL A 41 -6.77 11.29 10.32
N VAL A 42 -5.86 10.40 10.74
CA VAL A 42 -6.11 9.47 11.84
C VAL A 42 -6.28 10.25 13.16
N ARG A 43 -5.38 11.20 13.41
CA ARG A 43 -5.47 12.06 14.61
C ARG A 43 -6.82 12.77 14.66
N LYS A 44 -7.30 13.25 13.53
CA LYS A 44 -8.59 13.96 13.42
C LYS A 44 -9.79 13.02 13.30
N ASN A 45 -9.55 11.72 13.19
CA ASN A 45 -10.58 10.70 12.97
C ASN A 45 -11.49 11.03 11.78
N LYS A 46 -10.88 11.48 10.67
CA LYS A 46 -11.63 11.88 9.46
C LYS A 46 -11.93 10.69 8.58
N ARG A 47 -13.13 10.17 8.72
CA ARG A 47 -13.60 9.02 7.95
C ARG A 47 -14.39 9.48 6.73
N MET A 48 -14.30 8.66 5.66
CA MET A 48 -15.15 8.86 4.50
C MET A 48 -16.62 8.62 4.89
N GLU A 49 -17.51 9.52 4.49
CA GLU A 49 -18.93 9.35 4.71
C GLU A 49 -19.54 8.58 3.54
N LYS A 50 -20.49 7.68 3.85
CA LYS A 50 -21.15 6.87 2.84
C LYS A 50 -21.82 7.78 1.78
N GLY A 51 -21.54 7.47 0.51
CA GLY A 51 -22.08 8.24 -0.60
C GLY A 51 -21.39 9.57 -0.86
N LYS A 52 -20.36 9.89 -0.10
CA LYS A 52 -19.56 11.10 -0.27
C LYS A 52 -18.20 10.76 -0.90
N SER A 53 -17.44 11.81 -1.23
CA SER A 53 -16.09 11.65 -1.75
C SER A 53 -15.17 11.04 -0.70
N ILE A 54 -14.22 10.24 -1.16
CA ILE A 54 -13.14 9.70 -0.32
C ILE A 54 -12.14 10.80 0.10
N LYS A 55 -12.20 11.96 -0.55
CA LYS A 55 -11.21 13.03 -0.37
C LYS A 55 -11.03 13.45 1.09
N ASP A 56 -9.77 13.59 1.50
CA ASP A 56 -9.34 14.07 2.82
C ASP A 56 -9.76 13.14 3.96
N SER A 57 -9.90 11.85 3.68
CA SER A 57 -10.29 10.84 4.67
C SER A 57 -9.16 9.86 4.96
N ILE A 58 -9.31 9.10 6.03
CA ILE A 58 -8.39 7.99 6.36
C ILE A 58 -8.38 7.00 5.19
N GLU A 59 -9.53 6.75 4.60
CA GLU A 59 -9.67 5.83 3.47
C GLU A 59 -8.81 6.26 2.29
N GLU A 60 -8.80 7.55 1.96
CA GLU A 60 -7.96 8.06 0.87
C GLU A 60 -6.48 7.95 1.21
N GLU A 61 -6.08 8.37 2.40
CA GLU A 61 -4.67 8.38 2.76
C GLU A 61 -4.09 6.97 2.88
N LEU A 62 -4.90 6.00 3.30
CA LEU A 62 -4.46 4.60 3.27
C LEU A 62 -4.18 4.15 1.83
N ASN A 63 -5.03 4.54 0.89
CA ASN A 63 -4.80 4.23 -0.51
C ASN A 63 -3.53 4.90 -1.03
N ASP A 64 -3.29 6.15 -0.65
CA ASP A 64 -2.12 6.90 -1.12
C ASP A 64 -0.82 6.29 -0.59
N VAL A 65 -0.81 5.85 0.67
CA VAL A 65 0.33 5.15 1.25
C VAL A 65 0.57 3.83 0.48
N LEU A 66 -0.49 3.06 0.26
CA LEU A 66 -0.38 1.80 -0.49
C LEU A 66 0.16 2.04 -1.90
N TYR A 67 -0.30 3.10 -2.57
CA TYR A 67 0.15 3.45 -3.91
C TYR A 67 1.68 3.60 -3.96
N TYR A 68 2.25 4.35 -3.02
CA TYR A 68 3.70 4.59 -3.03
C TYR A 68 4.50 3.39 -2.54
N VAL A 69 3.92 2.54 -1.70
CA VAL A 69 4.52 1.24 -1.37
C VAL A 69 4.66 0.41 -2.65
N VAL A 70 3.60 0.36 -3.45
CA VAL A 70 3.61 -0.39 -4.72
C VAL A 70 4.60 0.22 -5.71
N CYS A 71 4.66 1.56 -5.79
CA CYS A 71 5.64 2.23 -6.66
C CYS A 71 7.06 1.84 -6.30
N LEU A 72 7.41 1.81 -5.02
CA LEU A 72 8.73 1.39 -4.56
C LEU A 72 9.00 -0.07 -4.91
N ALA A 73 8.03 -0.94 -4.67
CA ALA A 73 8.16 -2.36 -5.01
C ALA A 73 8.44 -2.52 -6.51
N ASN A 74 7.69 -1.81 -7.35
CA ASN A 74 7.88 -1.86 -8.79
C ASN A 74 9.25 -1.33 -9.22
N PHE A 75 9.72 -0.29 -8.54
CA PHE A 75 11.04 0.28 -8.84
C PHE A 75 12.15 -0.77 -8.65
N TYR A 76 12.03 -1.62 -7.64
CA TYR A 76 13.00 -2.68 -7.35
C TYR A 76 12.64 -4.03 -7.96
N ASN A 77 11.58 -4.11 -8.75
CA ASN A 77 11.06 -5.36 -9.32
C ASN A 77 10.74 -6.39 -8.23
N ILE A 78 10.17 -5.94 -7.14
CA ILE A 78 9.79 -6.80 -6.01
C ILE A 78 8.36 -7.27 -6.21
N ASP A 79 8.14 -8.59 -6.07
CA ASP A 79 6.81 -9.19 -6.04
C ASP A 79 6.31 -9.17 -4.61
N LEU A 80 5.35 -8.28 -4.32
CA LEU A 80 4.83 -8.12 -2.96
C LEU A 80 4.06 -9.35 -2.47
N GLU A 81 3.36 -10.07 -3.35
CA GLU A 81 2.69 -11.30 -2.94
C GLU A 81 3.68 -12.33 -2.42
N GLU A 82 4.78 -12.51 -3.13
CA GLU A 82 5.86 -13.39 -2.68
C GLU A 82 6.39 -12.95 -1.31
N CYS A 83 6.62 -11.63 -1.14
CA CYS A 83 7.10 -11.10 0.13
C CYS A 83 6.15 -11.42 1.29
N ILE A 84 4.84 -11.35 1.04
CA ILE A 84 3.82 -11.65 2.05
C ILE A 84 3.95 -13.11 2.51
N TYR A 85 4.06 -14.04 1.56
CA TYR A 85 4.19 -15.46 1.91
C TYR A 85 5.51 -15.76 2.63
N LEU A 86 6.62 -15.19 2.15
CA LEU A 86 7.93 -15.37 2.78
C LEU A 86 7.95 -14.81 4.19
N LYS A 87 7.37 -13.62 4.39
CA LYS A 87 7.34 -13.01 5.71
C LYS A 87 6.46 -13.80 6.68
N GLU A 88 5.38 -14.38 6.19
CA GLU A 88 4.50 -15.20 7.04
C GLU A 88 5.22 -16.45 7.53
N GLU A 89 6.09 -17.05 6.75
CA GLU A 89 6.91 -18.19 7.21
C GLU A 89 7.74 -17.81 8.43
N ILE A 90 8.27 -16.60 8.46
CA ILE A 90 9.03 -16.09 9.60
C ILE A 90 8.11 -15.77 10.77
N ASN A 91 7.00 -15.07 10.49
CA ASN A 91 6.08 -14.57 11.52
C ASN A 91 5.38 -15.69 12.28
N CYS A 92 4.95 -16.75 11.58
CA CYS A 92 4.24 -17.84 12.25
C CYS A 92 5.16 -18.57 13.25
N VAL A 93 6.44 -18.72 12.93
CA VAL A 93 7.43 -19.29 13.84
C VAL A 93 7.68 -18.32 15.00
N LYS A 94 7.95 -17.05 14.71
CA LYS A 94 8.23 -16.03 15.72
C LYS A 94 7.12 -15.90 16.76
N HIS A 95 5.88 -15.97 16.31
CA HIS A 95 4.70 -15.78 17.17
C HIS A 95 4.07 -17.09 17.60
N ASN A 96 4.69 -18.22 17.31
CA ASN A 96 4.26 -19.57 17.71
C ASN A 96 2.78 -19.81 17.35
N ARG A 97 2.44 -19.58 16.09
CA ARG A 97 1.10 -19.81 15.56
C ARG A 97 1.16 -20.53 14.22
N LYS A 98 0.03 -21.06 13.80
CA LYS A 98 -0.10 -21.68 12.49
C LYS A 98 0.08 -20.62 11.40
N ASN A 99 0.71 -21.01 10.29
CA ASN A 99 0.82 -20.15 9.10
C ASN A 99 -0.59 -19.80 8.60
N MET A 100 -0.88 -18.52 8.42
CA MET A 100 -2.24 -18.07 8.08
C MET A 100 -2.69 -18.46 6.68
N PHE A 101 -1.78 -18.92 5.83
CA PHE A 101 -2.11 -19.35 4.48
C PHE A 101 -2.26 -20.87 4.33
N GLU A 102 -2.19 -21.61 5.42
CA GLU A 102 -2.38 -23.06 5.44
C GLU A 102 -3.76 -23.46 5.94
#